data_b4ead8996fa07532ea3539c2a1c9733c
#
_entry.id   b4ead8996fa07532ea3539c2a1c9733c
#
_cell.length_a   1.000
_cell.length_b   1.000
_cell.length_c   1.000
_cell.angle_alpha   90.00
_cell.angle_beta   90.00
_cell.angle_gamma   90.00
#
_symmetry.space_group_name_H-M   'P 1'
#
loop_
_entity.id
_entity.type
_entity.pdbx_description
1 polymer ?
#
loop_
_entity_poly.entity_id
_entity_poly.type
_entity_poly.pdbx_seq_one_letter_code
_entity_poly.pdbx_strand_id
1 'polypeptide(L)' 'MDRYRLTLTIGTRTIMRGWWPDLPTAERKYLRWIGERGSVNGARVTLADETADGSTLKSRPPD' A
#
# COMPACT_ATOMS: atom_id res chain seq x y z
N MET A 1 4.63 -6.99 -16.15
CA MET A 1 5.30 -5.87 -15.47
C MET A 1 4.44 -5.41 -14.30
N ASP A 2 5.03 -5.33 -13.14
CA ASP A 2 4.27 -4.96 -11.94
C ASP A 2 3.98 -3.47 -11.96
N ARG A 3 2.72 -3.15 -11.85
CA ARG A 3 2.21 -1.80 -12.04
C ARG A 3 1.82 -1.12 -10.72
N TYR A 4 1.33 -1.90 -9.79
CA TYR A 4 0.78 -1.36 -8.54
C TYR A 4 1.72 -1.64 -7.39
N ARG A 5 2.11 -0.58 -6.69
CA ARG A 5 3.02 -0.67 -5.55
C ARG A 5 2.23 -0.51 -4.26
N LEU A 6 2.44 -1.42 -3.34
CA LEU A 6 1.86 -1.36 -2.01
C LEU A 6 2.99 -1.14 -1.01
N THR A 7 2.85 -0.17 -0.15
CA THR A 7 3.88 0.20 0.82
C THR A 7 3.26 0.26 2.21
N LEU A 8 3.93 -0.38 3.17
CA LEU A 8 3.57 -0.27 4.58
C LEU A 8 4.68 0.48 5.30
N THR A 9 4.30 1.59 5.94
CA THR A 9 5.24 2.36 6.74
C THR A 9 4.75 2.45 8.18
N ILE A 10 5.69 2.53 9.13
CA ILE A 10 5.38 2.79 10.53
C ILE A 10 6.26 3.97 10.92
N GLY A 11 5.61 5.10 11.24
CA GLY A 11 6.33 6.34 11.45
C GLY A 11 7.02 6.78 10.16
N THR A 12 8.34 6.92 10.21
CA THR A 12 9.13 7.29 9.05
C THR A 12 9.81 6.11 8.37
N ARG A 13 9.54 4.89 8.84
CA ARG A 13 10.21 3.69 8.35
C ARG A 13 9.31 2.92 7.39
N THR A 14 9.86 2.50 6.24
CA THR A 14 9.20 1.56 5.36
C THR A 14 9.46 0.14 5.87
N ILE A 15 8.38 -0.56 6.22
CA ILE A 15 8.46 -1.90 6.79
C ILE A 15 8.34 -2.97 5.71
N MET A 16 7.38 -2.78 4.80
CA MET A 16 7.11 -3.75 3.73
C MET A 16 6.78 -3.01 2.45
N ARG A 17 7.12 -3.64 1.33
CA ARG A 17 6.83 -3.12 0.02
C ARG A 17 6.58 -4.28 -0.94
N GLY A 18 5.63 -4.11 -1.85
CA GLY A 18 5.33 -5.15 -2.82
C GLY A 18 4.74 -4.55 -4.08
N TRP A 19 4.85 -5.30 -5.18
CA TRP A 19 4.32 -4.89 -6.48
C TRP A 19 3.46 -6.00 -7.05
N TRP A 20 2.37 -5.62 -7.71
CA TRP A 20 1.46 -6.57 -8.36
C TRP A 20 1.07 -6.05 -9.74
N PRO A 21 0.85 -6.96 -10.71
CA PRO A 21 0.56 -6.54 -12.08
C PRO A 21 -0.89 -6.09 -12.30
N ASP A 22 -1.81 -6.47 -11.42
CA ASP A 22 -3.23 -6.13 -11.59
C ASP A 22 -3.80 -5.49 -10.33
N LEU A 23 -4.77 -4.59 -10.56
CA LEU A 23 -5.38 -3.84 -9.46
C LEU A 23 -6.17 -4.71 -8.48
N PRO A 24 -6.99 -5.67 -8.93
CA PRO A 24 -7.74 -6.50 -7.98
C PRO A 24 -6.86 -7.24 -6.98
N THR A 25 -5.72 -7.77 -7.43
CA THR A 25 -4.78 -8.46 -6.55
C THR A 25 -4.13 -7.45 -5.59
N ALA A 26 -3.73 -6.30 -6.10
CA ALA A 26 -3.12 -5.26 -5.26
C ALA A 26 -4.10 -4.77 -4.20
N GLU A 27 -5.36 -4.57 -4.56
CA GLU A 27 -6.38 -4.14 -3.59
C GLU A 27 -6.62 -5.19 -2.52
N ARG A 28 -6.60 -6.46 -2.91
CA ARG A 28 -6.76 -7.55 -1.95
C ARG A 28 -5.63 -7.56 -0.94
N LYS A 29 -4.39 -7.37 -1.40
CA LYS A 29 -3.24 -7.29 -0.52
C LYS A 29 -3.28 -6.05 0.36
N TYR A 30 -3.76 -4.93 -0.19
CA TYR A 30 -3.94 -3.70 0.54
C TYR A 30 -4.87 -3.92 1.76
N LEU A 31 -6.03 -4.54 1.52
CA LEU A 31 -6.97 -4.83 2.60
C LEU A 31 -6.38 -5.81 3.62
N ARG A 32 -5.62 -6.79 3.14
CA ARG A 32 -4.99 -7.77 4.02
C ARG A 32 -3.96 -7.10 4.94
N TRP A 33 -3.13 -6.24 4.39
CA TRP A 33 -2.12 -5.54 5.18
C TRP A 33 -2.77 -4.62 6.22
N ILE A 34 -3.88 -3.97 5.86
CA ILE A 34 -4.64 -3.16 6.81
C ILE A 34 -5.17 -4.03 7.94
N GLY A 35 -5.72 -5.20 7.62
CA GLY A 35 -6.25 -6.11 8.63
C GLY A 35 -5.18 -6.65 9.56
N GLU A 36 -3.99 -6.91 9.03
CA GLU A 36 -2.90 -7.50 9.82
C GLU A 36 -2.11 -6.45 10.61
N ARG A 37 -1.91 -5.26 10.04
CA ARG A 37 -0.98 -4.27 10.60
C ARG A 37 -1.54 -2.87 10.73
N GLY A 38 -2.73 -2.62 10.19
CA GLY A 38 -3.31 -1.29 10.20
C GLY A 38 -3.62 -0.74 11.58
N SER A 39 -3.73 -1.61 12.58
CA SER A 39 -4.00 -1.20 13.96
C SER A 39 -2.72 -0.80 14.71
N VAL A 40 -1.55 -1.04 14.12
CA VAL A 40 -0.29 -0.64 14.74
C VAL A 40 -0.22 0.89 14.75
N ASN A 41 0.12 1.46 15.90
CA ASN A 41 0.18 2.91 16.05
C ASN A 41 1.22 3.51 15.10
N GLY A 42 0.78 4.47 14.30
CA GLY A 42 1.65 5.12 13.32
C GLY A 42 1.79 4.36 12.00
N ALA A 43 1.07 3.25 11.82
CA ALA A 43 1.14 2.47 10.60
C ALA A 43 0.34 3.14 9.48
N ARG A 44 0.88 3.08 8.26
CA ARG A 44 0.21 3.59 7.06
C ARG A 44 0.42 2.60 5.92
N VAL A 45 -0.64 2.27 5.22
CA VAL A 45 -0.60 1.42 4.03
C VAL A 45 -1.01 2.27 2.83
N THR A 46 -0.17 2.30 1.80
CA THR A 46 -0.39 3.13 0.61
C THR A 46 -0.35 2.26 -0.64
N LEU A 47 -1.37 2.40 -1.49
CA LEU A 47 -1.43 1.75 -2.79
C LEU A 47 -1.25 2.80 -3.88
N ALA A 48 -0.23 2.63 -4.70
CA ALA A 48 0.11 3.57 -5.76
C ALA A 48 0.15 2.89 -7.13
N ASP A 49 -0.16 3.66 -8.18
CA ASP A 49 -0.08 3.20 -9.56
C ASP A 49 1.20 3.76 -10.17
N GLU A 50 2.19 2.89 -10.38
CA GLU A 50 3.50 3.29 -10.88
C GLU A 50 3.46 3.77 -12.32
N THR A 51 2.47 3.35 -13.10
CA THR A 51 2.38 3.77 -14.50
C THR A 51 1.77 5.16 -14.66
N ALA A 52 1.14 5.68 -13.59
CA ALA A 52 0.53 7.00 -13.59
C ALA A 52 1.30 7.93 -12.65
N ASP A 53 2.61 8.07 -12.89
CA ASP A 53 3.51 8.93 -12.12
C ASP A 53 3.58 8.59 -10.64
N GLY A 54 3.30 7.33 -10.30
CA GLY A 54 3.32 6.90 -8.91
C GLY A 54 2.17 7.47 -8.08
N SER A 55 1.08 7.86 -8.75
CA SER A 55 -0.07 8.45 -8.06
C SER A 55 -0.65 7.52 -7.02
N THR A 56 -0.89 8.05 -5.83
CA THR A 56 -1.52 7.29 -4.76
C THR A 56 -2.99 7.06 -5.07
N LEU A 57 -3.40 5.80 -5.14
CA LEU A 57 -4.79 5.44 -5.38
C LEU A 57 -5.57 5.34 -4.07
N LYS A 58 -4.94 4.77 -3.04
CA LYS A 58 -5.55 4.58 -1.73
C LYS A 58 -4.49 4.69 -0.66
N SER A 59 -4.87 5.20 0.50
CA SER A 59 -4.01 5.15 1.67
C SER A 59 -4.84 5.01 2.93
N ARG A 60 -4.27 4.38 3.94
CA ARG A 60 -4.95 4.19 5.20
C ARG A 60 -3.96 4.39 6.34
N PRO A 61 -4.22 5.26 7.30
CA PRO A 61 -5.39 6.14 7.35
C PRO A 61 -5.34 7.19 6.26
N PRO A 62 -6.49 7.72 5.83
CA PRO A 62 -6.53 8.80 4.84
C PRO A 62 -5.92 10.06 5.43
N ASP A 63 -5.27 10.82 4.57
CA ASP A 63 -4.67 12.08 5.00
C ASP A 63 -5.72 13.17 5.17
#